data_dab28d10134e82c1eba3cad006e2134f
#
_entry.id   dab28d10134e82c1eba3cad006e2134f
#
_cell.length_a   1.000
_cell.length_b   1.000
_cell.length_c   1.000
_cell.angle_alpha   90.00
_cell.angle_beta   90.00
_cell.angle_gamma   90.00
#
_symmetry.space_group_name_H-M   'P 1'
#
loop_
_entity.id
_entity.type
_entity.pdbx_description
1 polymer ?
#
loop_
_entity_poly.entity_id
_entity_poly.type
_entity_poly.pdbx_seq_one_letter_code
_entity_poly.pdbx_strand_id
1 'polypeptide(L)'
;MNRKLCAPADRAQSWESIDWKKAEAYVKKLQMRIVKAQKDGHYNKVKTLQWLLTHSFYAKALAVKRVTSNKGKNTAGVDHELWKTPKGKFEAIEKLKRRGYKPQPLRRVYIPKKNGKLRPLSIPTMTDRAMQTLYKFALEPLAETLADPNS
;
A
#
# COMPACT_ATOMS: atom_id res chain seq x y z
N MET A 1 16.56 17.22 -19.44
CA MET A 1 15.79 18.45 -19.41
C MET A 1 14.32 18.24 -19.24
N ASN A 2 13.70 17.59 -20.20
CA ASN A 2 12.24 17.43 -20.16
C ASN A 2 11.74 16.63 -19.00
N ARG A 3 12.50 15.67 -18.55
CA ARG A 3 12.09 14.86 -17.40
C ARG A 3 11.97 15.66 -16.11
N LYS A 4 12.65 16.79 -16.04
CA LYS A 4 12.51 17.67 -14.89
C LYS A 4 11.12 18.28 -14.83
N LEU A 5 10.57 18.55 -15.99
CA LEU A 5 9.24 19.12 -16.08
C LEU A 5 8.16 18.10 -15.80
N CYS A 6 8.38 16.85 -16.20
CA CYS A 6 7.38 15.82 -16.04
C CYS A 6 7.30 15.29 -14.61
N ALA A 7 8.45 15.10 -13.97
CA ALA A 7 8.47 14.47 -12.65
C ALA A 7 8.09 15.41 -11.51
N PRO A 8 8.69 16.60 -11.40
CA PRO A 8 8.40 17.46 -10.23
C PRO A 8 7.05 18.15 -10.29
N ALA A 9 6.52 18.40 -11.49
CA ALA A 9 5.29 19.18 -11.64
C ALA A 9 4.09 18.53 -10.97
N ASP A 10 4.01 17.21 -11.02
CA ASP A 10 2.86 16.47 -10.50
C ASP A 10 3.12 15.87 -9.12
N ARG A 11 4.34 15.99 -8.63
CA ARG A 11 4.71 15.36 -7.36
C ARG A 11 4.51 16.33 -6.20
N ALA A 12 3.76 15.87 -5.19
CA ALA A 12 3.55 16.65 -3.98
C ALA A 12 4.87 16.88 -3.24
N GLN A 13 4.98 18.03 -2.59
CA GLN A 13 6.14 18.41 -1.81
C GLN A 13 6.01 18.04 -0.34
N SER A 14 4.79 17.74 0.12
CA SER A 14 4.52 17.42 1.51
C SER A 14 3.27 16.57 1.59
N TRP A 15 3.06 15.97 2.75
CA TRP A 15 1.88 15.14 3.00
C TRP A 15 0.59 15.93 2.78
N GLU A 16 0.53 17.17 3.28
CA GLU A 16 -0.66 17.98 3.18
C GLU A 16 -0.96 18.43 1.75
N SER A 17 0.05 18.44 0.88
CA SER A 17 -0.14 18.87 -0.50
C SER A 17 -0.54 17.75 -1.45
N ILE A 18 -0.68 16.54 -0.96
CA ILE A 18 -1.08 15.40 -1.80
C ILE A 18 -2.55 15.54 -2.18
N ASP A 19 -2.82 15.46 -3.47
CA ASP A 19 -4.20 15.43 -3.97
C ASP A 19 -4.73 13.99 -3.89
N TRP A 20 -5.47 13.72 -2.83
CA TRP A 20 -5.94 12.36 -2.56
C TRP A 20 -6.96 11.87 -3.57
N LYS A 21 -7.78 12.75 -4.12
CA LYS A 21 -8.72 12.36 -5.18
C LYS A 21 -7.98 11.91 -6.42
N LYS A 22 -6.91 12.64 -6.77
CA LYS A 22 -6.07 12.28 -7.91
C LYS A 22 -5.35 10.96 -7.67
N ALA A 23 -4.87 10.74 -6.44
CA ALA A 23 -4.21 9.50 -6.07
C ALA A 23 -5.16 8.30 -6.20
N GLU A 24 -6.37 8.42 -5.68
CA GLU A 24 -7.37 7.36 -5.76
C GLU A 24 -7.77 7.08 -7.20
N ALA A 25 -7.96 8.12 -7.99
CA ALA A 25 -8.32 7.97 -9.40
C ALA A 25 -7.22 7.28 -10.18
N TYR A 26 -5.97 7.62 -9.91
CA TYR A 26 -4.82 7.03 -10.58
C TYR A 26 -4.73 5.52 -10.28
N VAL A 27 -4.84 5.15 -9.02
CA VAL A 27 -4.78 3.74 -8.62
C VAL A 27 -5.95 2.96 -9.22
N LYS A 28 -7.15 3.52 -9.13
CA LYS A 28 -8.33 2.85 -9.69
C LYS A 28 -8.22 2.65 -11.19
N LYS A 29 -7.70 3.64 -11.91
CA LYS A 29 -7.50 3.53 -13.35
C LYS A 29 -6.56 2.38 -13.69
N LEU A 30 -5.44 2.26 -12.97
CA LEU A 30 -4.51 1.15 -13.18
C LEU A 30 -5.15 -0.19 -12.85
N GLN A 31 -5.92 -0.24 -11.77
CA GLN A 31 -6.62 -1.47 -11.38
C GLN A 31 -7.61 -1.91 -12.46
N MET A 32 -8.35 -0.99 -13.03
CA MET A 32 -9.28 -1.30 -14.13
C MET A 32 -8.55 -1.79 -15.37
N ARG A 33 -7.40 -1.20 -15.68
CA ARG A 33 -6.59 -1.65 -16.79
C ARG A 33 -6.03 -3.06 -16.57
N ILE A 34 -5.68 -3.39 -15.32
CA ILE A 34 -5.23 -4.73 -14.96
C ILE A 34 -6.35 -5.74 -15.20
N VAL A 35 -7.57 -5.41 -14.74
CA VAL A 35 -8.74 -6.28 -14.95
C VAL A 35 -8.95 -6.54 -16.43
N LYS A 36 -8.92 -5.49 -17.24
CA LYS A 36 -9.12 -5.62 -18.67
C LYS A 36 -8.05 -6.47 -19.33
N ALA A 37 -6.78 -6.23 -18.99
CA ALA A 37 -5.68 -7.01 -19.55
C ALA A 37 -5.78 -8.48 -19.14
N GLN A 38 -6.21 -8.76 -17.92
CA GLN A 38 -6.41 -10.13 -17.45
C GLN A 38 -7.52 -10.82 -18.24
N LYS A 39 -8.64 -10.15 -18.44
CA LYS A 39 -9.76 -10.71 -19.21
C LYS A 39 -9.40 -10.97 -20.66
N ASP A 40 -8.56 -10.11 -21.24
CA ASP A 40 -8.12 -10.25 -22.62
C ASP A 40 -6.97 -11.23 -22.79
N GLY A 41 -6.47 -11.83 -21.70
CA GLY A 41 -5.37 -12.80 -21.76
C GLY A 41 -4.00 -12.16 -21.97
N HIS A 42 -3.87 -10.85 -21.80
CA HIS A 42 -2.61 -10.13 -21.98
C HIS A 42 -1.79 -10.13 -20.68
N TYR A 43 -1.26 -11.30 -20.31
CA TYR A 43 -0.65 -11.47 -18.99
C TYR A 43 0.64 -10.68 -18.81
N ASN A 44 1.40 -10.44 -19.87
CA ASN A 44 2.58 -9.59 -19.76
C ASN A 44 2.20 -8.14 -19.48
N LYS A 45 1.08 -7.69 -20.03
CA LYS A 45 0.56 -6.35 -19.75
C LYS A 45 0.09 -6.24 -18.30
N VAL A 46 -0.51 -7.30 -17.76
CA VAL A 46 -0.88 -7.35 -16.35
C VAL A 46 0.34 -7.11 -15.47
N LYS A 47 1.42 -7.82 -15.74
CA LYS A 47 2.66 -7.67 -14.96
C LYS A 47 3.23 -6.26 -15.04
N THR A 48 3.22 -5.67 -16.23
CA THR A 48 3.70 -4.30 -16.42
C THR A 48 2.85 -3.30 -15.64
N LEU A 49 1.53 -3.46 -15.70
CA LEU A 49 0.62 -2.58 -14.97
C LEU A 49 0.76 -2.73 -13.46
N GLN A 50 0.95 -3.96 -12.98
CA GLN A 50 1.20 -4.19 -11.56
C GLN A 50 2.51 -3.54 -11.11
N TRP A 51 3.54 -3.62 -11.96
CA TRP A 51 4.82 -2.96 -11.67
C TRP A 51 4.64 -1.45 -11.59
N LEU A 52 3.93 -0.86 -12.55
CA LEU A 52 3.64 0.57 -12.54
C LEU A 52 2.90 0.98 -11.27
N LEU A 53 1.90 0.19 -10.88
CA LEU A 53 1.09 0.49 -9.70
C LEU A 53 1.93 0.47 -8.43
N THR A 54 2.70 -0.60 -8.21
CA THR A 54 3.49 -0.74 -6.98
C THR A 54 4.69 0.19 -6.91
N HIS A 55 5.06 0.82 -8.02
CA HIS A 55 6.14 1.79 -8.06
C HIS A 55 5.65 3.23 -8.13
N SER A 56 4.32 3.45 -8.16
CA SER A 56 3.79 4.79 -8.28
C SER A 56 3.78 5.51 -6.94
N PHE A 57 4.07 6.80 -6.97
CA PHE A 57 4.00 7.63 -5.78
C PHE A 57 2.59 7.62 -5.18
N TYR A 58 1.57 7.73 -6.01
CA TYR A 58 0.18 7.79 -5.54
C TYR A 58 -0.26 6.52 -4.82
N ALA A 59 0.13 5.35 -5.33
CA ALA A 59 -0.22 4.10 -4.67
C ALA A 59 0.49 3.96 -3.33
N LYS A 60 1.76 4.34 -3.28
CA LYS A 60 2.53 4.32 -2.04
C LYS A 60 1.94 5.29 -1.01
N ALA A 61 1.56 6.49 -1.45
CA ALA A 61 0.93 7.48 -0.57
C ALA A 61 -0.39 6.93 -0.01
N LEU A 62 -1.22 6.30 -0.84
CA LEU A 62 -2.46 5.70 -0.39
C LEU A 62 -2.23 4.56 0.59
N ALA A 63 -1.19 3.75 0.38
CA ALA A 63 -0.85 2.68 1.30
C ALA A 63 -0.48 3.23 2.68
N VAL A 64 0.35 4.29 2.71
CA VAL A 64 0.70 4.96 3.97
C VAL A 64 -0.55 5.55 4.63
N LYS A 65 -1.39 6.22 3.85
CA LYS A 65 -2.62 6.81 4.37
C LYS A 65 -3.51 5.74 5.01
N ARG A 66 -3.67 4.60 4.35
CA ARG A 66 -4.54 3.53 4.84
C ARG A 66 -4.05 2.96 6.17
N VAL A 67 -2.75 2.66 6.29
CA VAL A 67 -2.24 2.08 7.53
C VAL A 67 -2.15 3.09 8.66
N THR A 68 -2.15 4.38 8.37
CA THR A 68 -2.16 5.44 9.38
C THR A 68 -3.55 5.94 9.73
N SER A 69 -4.58 5.42 9.07
CA SER A 69 -5.97 5.80 9.30
C SER A 69 -6.81 4.71 9.95
N ASN A 70 -6.32 3.48 9.99
CA ASN A 70 -7.11 2.36 10.54
C ASN A 70 -6.88 2.22 12.05
N LYS A 71 -7.55 1.23 12.65
CA LYS A 71 -7.50 1.00 14.11
C LYS A 71 -6.10 0.69 14.62
N GLY A 72 -5.26 0.08 13.77
CA GLY A 72 -3.90 -0.30 14.16
C GLY A 72 -2.88 0.82 14.09
N LYS A 73 -3.30 2.04 13.80
CA LYS A 73 -2.37 3.16 13.59
C LYS A 73 -1.48 3.48 14.79
N ASN A 74 -1.93 3.12 15.98
CA ASN A 74 -1.20 3.38 17.23
C ASN A 74 -0.49 2.13 17.77
N THR A 75 -0.53 1.03 17.04
CA THR A 75 0.06 -0.23 17.49
C THR A 75 1.29 -0.54 16.64
N ALA A 76 2.47 -0.40 17.26
CA ALA A 76 3.73 -0.61 16.56
C ALA A 76 4.09 -2.09 16.46
N GLY A 77 4.90 -2.43 15.47
CA GLY A 77 5.51 -3.74 15.35
C GLY A 77 6.77 -3.84 16.20
N VAL A 78 7.65 -4.76 15.83
CA VAL A 78 8.86 -5.09 16.59
C VAL A 78 9.85 -3.92 16.66
N ASP A 79 9.81 -3.02 15.70
CA ASP A 79 10.68 -1.83 15.67
C ASP A 79 10.16 -0.67 16.49
N HIS A 80 8.95 -0.78 17.06
CA HIS A 80 8.29 0.26 17.86
C HIS A 80 8.08 1.59 17.10
N GLU A 81 8.15 1.58 15.78
CA GLU A 81 7.95 2.78 14.98
C GLU A 81 6.48 2.98 14.62
N LEU A 82 6.05 4.23 14.67
CA LEU A 82 4.73 4.67 14.24
C LEU A 82 4.87 5.91 13.37
N TRP A 83 3.92 6.11 12.49
CA TRP A 83 3.88 7.27 11.59
C TRP A 83 2.74 8.19 12.02
N LYS A 84 3.04 9.13 12.90
CA LYS A 84 2.02 10.01 13.48
C LYS A 84 2.02 11.42 12.89
N THR A 85 3.17 11.92 12.49
CA THR A 85 3.28 13.28 11.96
C THR A 85 3.15 13.28 10.45
N PRO A 86 2.67 14.40 9.87
CA PRO A 86 2.64 14.52 8.40
C PRO A 86 4.01 14.33 7.77
N LYS A 87 5.06 14.86 8.39
CA LYS A 87 6.43 14.68 7.90
C LYS A 87 6.84 13.21 7.92
N GLY A 88 6.54 12.51 9.01
CA GLY A 88 6.85 11.09 9.13
C GLY A 88 6.11 10.25 8.11
N LYS A 89 4.85 10.56 7.86
CA LYS A 89 4.05 9.87 6.84
C LYS A 89 4.61 10.09 5.44
N PHE A 90 5.00 11.32 5.14
CA PHE A 90 5.56 11.64 3.84
C PHE A 90 6.90 10.93 3.61
N GLU A 91 7.77 10.92 4.62
CA GLU A 91 9.04 10.19 4.56
C GLU A 91 8.82 8.68 4.42
N ALA A 92 7.76 8.16 5.02
CA ALA A 92 7.42 6.74 4.93
C ALA A 92 7.13 6.30 3.50
N ILE A 93 6.59 7.20 2.67
CA ILE A 93 6.32 6.89 1.27
C ILE A 93 7.61 6.45 0.57
N GLU A 94 8.71 7.12 0.86
CA GLU A 94 10.00 6.80 0.25
C GLU A 94 10.59 5.48 0.75
N LYS A 95 10.16 5.02 1.92
CA LYS A 95 10.60 3.74 2.47
C LYS A 95 9.96 2.53 1.78
N LEU A 96 8.91 2.75 1.00
CA LEU A 96 8.20 1.66 0.33
C LEU A 96 8.87 1.30 -0.98
N LYS A 97 10.06 0.73 -0.87
CA LYS A 97 10.85 0.29 -2.02
C LYS A 97 10.98 -1.22 -1.98
N ARG A 98 10.75 -1.86 -3.11
CA ARG A 98 10.92 -3.30 -3.22
C ARG A 98 12.38 -3.71 -3.11
N ARG A 99 13.25 -2.95 -3.76
CA ARG A 99 14.67 -3.27 -3.80
C ARG A 99 15.29 -3.09 -2.41
N GLY A 100 15.91 -4.15 -1.91
CA GLY A 100 16.48 -4.13 -0.57
C GLY A 100 15.48 -4.29 0.57
N TYR A 101 14.21 -4.45 0.25
CA TYR A 101 13.18 -4.63 1.27
C TYR A 101 13.32 -6.01 1.92
N LYS A 102 13.29 -6.02 3.26
CA LYS A 102 13.29 -7.26 4.04
C LYS A 102 12.19 -7.17 5.10
N PRO A 103 11.22 -8.09 5.07
CA PRO A 103 10.19 -8.10 6.10
C PRO A 103 10.80 -8.36 7.48
N GLN A 104 10.26 -7.72 8.50
CA GLN A 104 10.72 -7.94 9.86
C GLN A 104 9.83 -8.93 10.59
N PRO A 105 10.32 -9.53 11.69
CA PRO A 105 9.51 -10.43 12.48
C PRO A 105 8.25 -9.76 12.99
N LEU A 106 7.21 -10.54 13.24
CA LEU A 106 5.98 -10.05 13.83
C LEU A 106 6.18 -9.87 15.32
N ARG A 107 5.62 -8.79 15.86
CA ARG A 107 5.59 -8.59 17.30
C ARG A 107 4.37 -9.30 17.86
N ARG A 108 4.60 -10.21 18.80
CA ARG A 108 3.50 -10.95 19.42
C ARG A 108 3.05 -10.26 20.70
N VAL A 109 1.75 -10.00 20.79
CA VAL A 109 1.11 -9.51 22.00
C VAL A 109 -0.08 -10.40 22.32
N TYR A 110 -0.48 -10.39 23.60
CA TYR A 110 -1.59 -11.21 24.04
C TYR A 110 -2.72 -10.32 24.51
N ILE A 111 -3.92 -10.58 24.00
CA ILE A 111 -5.11 -9.81 24.31
C ILE A 111 -6.08 -10.67 25.11
N PRO A 112 -6.62 -10.18 26.24
CA PRO A 112 -7.59 -10.95 27.02
C PRO A 112 -8.87 -11.18 26.23
N LYS A 113 -9.37 -12.41 26.29
CA LYS A 113 -10.69 -12.76 25.75
C LYS A 113 -11.75 -12.63 26.84
N LYS A 114 -13.01 -12.65 26.44
CA LYS A 114 -14.15 -12.60 27.37
C LYS A 114 -14.15 -13.76 28.37
N ASN A 115 -13.59 -14.90 27.99
CA ASN A 115 -13.56 -16.10 28.86
C ASN A 115 -12.33 -16.15 29.76
N GLY A 116 -11.56 -15.08 29.85
CA GLY A 116 -10.37 -14.99 30.67
C GLY A 116 -9.11 -15.58 30.06
N LYS A 117 -9.20 -16.21 28.90
CA LYS A 117 -8.04 -16.73 28.19
C LYS A 117 -7.37 -15.64 27.37
N LEU A 118 -6.07 -15.83 27.09
CA LEU A 118 -5.32 -14.88 26.26
C LEU A 118 -5.35 -15.30 24.80
N ARG A 119 -5.50 -14.32 23.93
CA ARG A 119 -5.45 -14.52 22.48
C ARG A 119 -4.14 -13.92 21.94
N PRO A 120 -3.31 -14.69 21.25
CA PRO A 120 -2.11 -14.13 20.63
C PRO A 120 -2.48 -13.27 19.45
N LEU A 121 -1.80 -12.15 19.30
CA LEU A 121 -1.94 -11.25 18.16
C LEU A 121 -0.55 -10.96 17.62
N SER A 122 -0.37 -11.14 16.31
CA SER A 122 0.91 -10.90 15.65
C SER A 122 0.82 -9.59 14.88
N ILE A 123 1.72 -8.65 15.19
CA ILE A 123 1.69 -7.30 14.66
C ILE A 123 2.91 -7.06 13.79
N PRO A 124 2.74 -6.85 12.47
CA PRO A 124 3.85 -6.46 11.61
C PRO A 124 4.22 -4.99 11.81
N THR A 125 5.42 -4.63 11.36
CA THR A 125 5.85 -3.23 11.41
C THR A 125 4.95 -2.38 10.50
N MET A 126 4.98 -1.06 10.71
CA MET A 126 4.22 -0.15 9.85
C MET A 126 4.67 -0.27 8.39
N THR A 127 5.97 -0.38 8.16
CA THR A 127 6.51 -0.56 6.81
C THR A 127 5.97 -1.84 6.17
N ASP A 128 5.96 -2.96 6.91
CA ASP A 128 5.45 -4.22 6.38
C ASP A 128 3.96 -4.14 6.08
N ARG A 129 3.19 -3.49 6.95
CA ARG A 129 1.76 -3.29 6.71
C ARG A 129 1.50 -2.45 5.45
N ALA A 130 2.27 -1.38 5.27
CA ALA A 130 2.13 -0.52 4.10
C ALA A 130 2.55 -1.26 2.82
N MET A 131 3.61 -2.06 2.88
CA MET A 131 4.02 -2.87 1.75
C MET A 131 2.94 -3.89 1.38
N GLN A 132 2.34 -4.54 2.36
CA GLN A 132 1.24 -5.46 2.13
C GLN A 132 0.05 -4.76 1.48
N THR A 133 -0.29 -3.57 1.95
CA THR A 133 -1.38 -2.79 1.38
C THR A 133 -1.07 -2.39 -0.06
N LEU A 134 0.16 -1.97 -0.33
CA LEU A 134 0.59 -1.59 -1.66
C LEU A 134 0.45 -2.74 -2.65
N TYR A 135 0.94 -3.93 -2.29
CA TYR A 135 0.82 -5.09 -3.16
C TYR A 135 -0.61 -5.59 -3.27
N LYS A 136 -1.40 -5.40 -2.23
CA LYS A 136 -2.82 -5.73 -2.29
C LYS A 136 -3.53 -4.93 -3.37
N PHE A 137 -3.18 -3.65 -3.55
CA PHE A 137 -3.75 -2.85 -4.64
C PHE A 137 -3.52 -3.49 -6.00
N ALA A 138 -2.37 -4.12 -6.20
CA ALA A 138 -2.03 -4.75 -7.47
C ALA A 138 -2.66 -6.14 -7.64
N LEU A 139 -2.98 -6.82 -6.55
CA LEU A 139 -3.52 -8.17 -6.56
C LEU A 139 -5.04 -8.23 -6.51
N GLU A 140 -5.69 -7.26 -5.87
CA GLU A 140 -7.15 -7.22 -5.77
C GLU A 140 -7.86 -7.33 -7.12
N PRO A 141 -7.42 -6.61 -8.18
CA PRO A 141 -8.09 -6.73 -9.47
C PRO A 141 -8.09 -8.15 -10.03
N LEU A 142 -7.00 -8.91 -9.81
CA LEU A 142 -6.93 -10.29 -10.26
C LEU A 142 -7.82 -11.20 -9.43
N ALA A 143 -7.84 -11.00 -8.13
CA ALA A 143 -8.67 -11.78 -7.23
C ALA A 143 -10.15 -11.63 -7.59
N GLU A 144 -10.58 -10.42 -7.92
CA GLU A 144 -11.96 -10.16 -8.32
C GLU A 144 -12.33 -10.90 -9.62
N THR A 145 -11.43 -10.91 -10.61
CA THR A 145 -11.71 -11.61 -11.86
C THR A 145 -11.75 -13.12 -11.71
N LEU A 146 -10.93 -13.66 -10.81
CA LEU A 146 -10.86 -15.10 -10.58
C LEU A 146 -11.95 -15.59 -9.64
N ALA A 147 -12.40 -14.74 -8.72
CA ALA A 147 -13.36 -15.14 -7.71
C ALA A 147 -14.82 -15.01 -8.17
N ASP A 148 -15.05 -14.54 -9.39
CA ASP A 148 -16.38 -14.25 -9.87
C ASP A 148 -16.72 -15.06 -11.13
N PRO A 149 -16.92 -16.39 -10.99
CA PRO A 149 -17.19 -17.23 -12.15
C PRO A 149 -18.57 -17.04 -12.73
N ASN A 150 -19.52 -16.57 -11.96
CA ASN A 150 -20.93 -16.51 -12.38
C ASN A 150 -21.55 -15.14 -12.35
N SER A 151 -20.78 -14.15 -12.10
CA SER A 151 -21.33 -12.80 -12.02
C SER A 151 -20.67 -11.87 -12.94
#